data_6d37b94583ca1ab82aa9a9681b3f2ad9
#
_entry.id   6d37b94583ca1ab82aa9a9681b3f2ad9
#
_cell.length_a   1.000
_cell.length_b   1.000
_cell.length_c   1.000
_cell.angle_alpha   90.00
_cell.angle_beta   90.00
_cell.angle_gamma   90.00
#
_symmetry.space_group_name_H-M   'P 1'
#
loop_
_entity.id
_entity.type
_entity.pdbx_description
1 polymer ?
#
loop_
_entity_poly.entity_id
_entity_poly.type
_entity_poly.pdbx_seq_one_letter_code
_entity_poly.pdbx_strand_id
1 'polypeptide(L)'
;MKKLTGLFFFVVFLLIVFFGQAISLYTDWLWFQEVGYTQIFTTTLTFKLTLGLVFGALFFLLIYFNVKLAAHAPRNIRFLEQENAIELPSPELVDPLIQRLLLPVAILLGLFAGPQAASHWQSLLLFFNSVPFGIEDPLFSRDISFYVFRLPALTALYNWLTFSLGLTILATAFTYLLYRGVQYGPRGLFLTDRAKGHLLCLVAVFLLVKAGGYYLDTFELLYSSRGAAFGATYADVYANLP
;
A
#
# COMPACT_ATOMS: atom_id res chain seq x y z
N MET A 1 4.73 14.29 -36.70
CA MET A 1 3.57 15.16 -36.40
C MET A 1 2.58 14.48 -35.42
N LYS A 2 2.05 13.26 -35.69
CA LYS A 2 1.03 12.61 -34.80
C LYS A 2 1.46 12.43 -33.32
N LYS A 3 2.76 12.17 -33.04
CA LYS A 3 3.25 12.04 -31.63
C LYS A 3 3.28 13.39 -30.89
N LEU A 4 3.60 14.48 -31.60
CA LEU A 4 3.63 15.83 -31.00
C LEU A 4 2.22 16.33 -30.68
N THR A 5 1.25 16.03 -31.55
CA THR A 5 -0.16 16.36 -31.35
C THR A 5 -0.74 15.60 -30.16
N GLY A 6 -0.40 14.29 -30.01
CA GLY A 6 -0.82 13.51 -28.84
C GLY A 6 -0.23 14.02 -27.52
N LEU A 7 1.05 14.41 -27.53
CA LEU A 7 1.71 15.02 -26.36
C LEU A 7 1.06 16.36 -25.99
N PHE A 8 0.72 17.19 -26.98
CA PHE A 8 0.05 18.47 -26.75
C PHE A 8 -1.31 18.28 -26.06
N PHE A 9 -2.17 17.39 -26.59
CA PHE A 9 -3.48 17.11 -25.97
C PHE A 9 -3.32 16.51 -24.56
N PHE A 10 -2.32 15.66 -24.33
CA PHE A 10 -2.04 15.11 -23.01
C PHE A 10 -1.61 16.20 -22.00
N VAL A 11 -0.75 17.12 -22.41
CA VAL A 11 -0.33 18.27 -21.56
C VAL A 11 -1.50 19.18 -21.27
N VAL A 12 -2.34 19.51 -22.28
CA VAL A 12 -3.54 20.33 -22.09
C VAL A 12 -4.52 19.64 -21.13
N PHE A 13 -4.72 18.32 -21.26
CA PHE A 13 -5.55 17.55 -20.36
C PHE A 13 -5.01 17.62 -18.90
N LEU A 14 -3.70 17.43 -18.71
CA LEU A 14 -3.08 17.56 -17.39
C LEU A 14 -3.25 18.96 -16.81
N LEU A 15 -3.04 20.00 -17.63
CA LEU A 15 -3.26 21.40 -17.20
C LEU A 15 -4.69 21.62 -16.73
N ILE A 16 -5.70 21.13 -17.47
CA ILE A 16 -7.11 21.26 -17.08
C ILE A 16 -7.40 20.53 -15.77
N VAL A 17 -6.90 19.29 -15.62
CA VAL A 17 -7.14 18.47 -14.43
C VAL A 17 -6.49 19.08 -13.18
N PHE A 18 -5.27 19.58 -13.29
CA PHE A 18 -4.53 20.12 -12.15
C PHE A 18 -4.76 21.61 -11.90
N PHE A 19 -5.39 22.33 -12.84
CA PHE A 19 -5.60 23.78 -12.73
C PHE A 19 -6.43 24.16 -11.50
N GLY A 20 -7.54 23.46 -11.27
CA GLY A 20 -8.39 23.71 -10.11
C GLY A 20 -7.67 23.47 -8.79
N GLN A 21 -6.85 22.41 -8.72
CA GLN A 21 -6.08 22.09 -7.53
C GLN A 21 -4.94 23.10 -7.29
N ALA A 22 -4.31 23.58 -8.36
CA ALA A 22 -3.28 24.63 -8.27
C ALA A 22 -3.86 25.96 -7.78
N ILE A 23 -5.07 26.32 -8.26
CA ILE A 23 -5.77 27.53 -7.78
C ILE A 23 -6.11 27.36 -6.29
N SER A 24 -6.69 26.22 -5.89
CA SER A 24 -7.01 25.99 -4.48
C SER A 24 -5.77 26.07 -3.58
N LEU A 25 -4.67 25.43 -4.00
CA LEU A 25 -3.41 25.51 -3.26
C LEU A 25 -2.86 26.94 -3.15
N TYR A 26 -2.99 27.71 -4.22
CA TYR A 26 -2.54 29.11 -4.25
C TYR A 26 -3.43 30.01 -3.38
N THR A 27 -4.75 29.83 -3.44
CA THR A 27 -5.69 30.60 -2.60
C THR A 27 -5.54 30.25 -1.12
N ASP A 28 -5.33 28.96 -0.78
CA ASP A 28 -5.03 28.53 0.57
C ASP A 28 -3.73 29.17 1.07
N TRP A 29 -2.68 29.20 0.24
CA TRP A 29 -1.41 29.84 0.60
C TRP A 29 -1.58 31.33 0.85
N LEU A 30 -2.32 32.08 0.02
CA LEU A 30 -2.62 33.50 0.22
C LEU A 30 -3.40 33.73 1.53
N TRP A 31 -4.39 32.89 1.80
CA TRP A 31 -5.16 32.98 3.04
C TRP A 31 -4.29 32.76 4.28
N PHE A 32 -3.46 31.72 4.28
CA PHE A 32 -2.53 31.48 5.39
C PHE A 32 -1.50 32.60 5.55
N GLN A 33 -1.13 33.27 4.48
CA GLN A 33 -0.25 34.44 4.51
C GLN A 33 -0.96 35.64 5.15
N GLU A 34 -2.21 35.89 4.77
CA GLU A 34 -3.03 37.03 5.32
C GLU A 34 -3.27 36.87 6.83
N VAL A 35 -3.55 35.66 7.29
CA VAL A 35 -3.78 35.39 8.73
C VAL A 35 -2.48 35.20 9.53
N GLY A 36 -1.30 35.28 8.91
CA GLY A 36 0.01 35.15 9.60
C GLY A 36 0.41 33.72 9.95
N TYR A 37 -0.25 32.68 9.39
CA TYR A 37 0.00 31.27 9.69
C TYR A 37 0.65 30.49 8.53
N THR A 38 1.49 31.15 7.74
CA THR A 38 2.20 30.53 6.60
C THR A 38 3.00 29.28 6.99
N GLN A 39 3.54 29.26 8.23
CA GLN A 39 4.30 28.11 8.74
C GLN A 39 3.42 26.85 8.84
N ILE A 40 2.15 26.97 9.23
CA ILE A 40 1.22 25.84 9.32
C ILE A 40 0.98 25.28 7.93
N PHE A 41 0.75 26.14 6.93
CA PHE A 41 0.56 25.73 5.55
C PHE A 41 1.79 24.99 5.00
N THR A 42 2.99 25.56 5.16
CA THR A 42 4.23 24.95 4.65
C THR A 42 4.54 23.62 5.33
N THR A 43 4.36 23.53 6.66
CA THR A 43 4.54 22.27 7.40
C THR A 43 3.58 21.21 6.90
N THR A 44 2.29 21.52 6.78
CA THR A 44 1.28 20.58 6.29
C THR A 44 1.59 20.11 4.88
N LEU A 45 1.93 21.03 3.97
CA LEU A 45 2.27 20.72 2.60
C LEU A 45 3.53 19.84 2.50
N THR A 46 4.57 20.20 3.26
CA THR A 46 5.83 19.44 3.29
C THR A 46 5.60 18.01 3.79
N PHE A 47 4.87 17.83 4.89
CA PHE A 47 4.55 16.48 5.39
C PHE A 47 3.73 15.66 4.39
N LYS A 48 2.70 16.25 3.78
CA LYS A 48 1.89 15.58 2.75
C LYS A 48 2.73 15.15 1.56
N LEU A 49 3.57 16.06 1.03
CA LEU A 49 4.43 15.75 -0.11
C LEU A 49 5.49 14.70 0.23
N THR A 50 6.16 14.84 1.38
CA THR A 50 7.18 13.89 1.82
C THR A 50 6.59 12.49 2.01
N LEU A 51 5.46 12.39 2.71
CA LEU A 51 4.76 11.10 2.87
C LEU A 51 4.33 10.51 1.53
N GLY A 52 3.69 11.32 0.69
CA GLY A 52 3.24 10.87 -0.63
C GLY A 52 4.39 10.36 -1.48
N LEU A 53 5.51 11.07 -1.51
CA LEU A 53 6.70 10.67 -2.27
C LEU A 53 7.36 9.41 -1.69
N VAL A 54 7.58 9.35 -0.38
CA VAL A 54 8.25 8.21 0.27
C VAL A 54 7.41 6.95 0.10
N PHE A 55 6.15 6.98 0.49
CA PHE A 55 5.29 5.80 0.43
C PHE A 55 4.90 5.42 -1.00
N GLY A 56 4.73 6.39 -1.89
CA GLY A 56 4.54 6.16 -3.31
C GLY A 56 5.77 5.50 -3.97
N ALA A 57 6.98 5.97 -3.64
CA ALA A 57 8.23 5.38 -4.13
C ALA A 57 8.44 3.97 -3.57
N LEU A 58 8.18 3.73 -2.29
CA LEU A 58 8.26 2.41 -1.69
C LEU A 58 7.29 1.43 -2.36
N PHE A 59 6.07 1.84 -2.62
CA PHE A 59 5.09 1.00 -3.31
C PHE A 59 5.48 0.73 -4.77
N PHE A 60 5.96 1.75 -5.48
CA PHE A 60 6.56 1.59 -6.82
C PHE A 60 7.67 0.54 -6.81
N LEU A 61 8.61 0.63 -5.88
CA LEU A 61 9.73 -0.31 -5.77
C LEU A 61 9.24 -1.73 -5.46
N LEU A 62 8.30 -1.88 -4.54
CA LEU A 62 7.70 -3.19 -4.22
C LEU A 62 7.10 -3.85 -5.47
N ILE A 63 6.23 -3.16 -6.19
CA ILE A 63 5.59 -3.71 -7.40
C ILE A 63 6.64 -3.96 -8.49
N TYR A 64 7.48 -2.97 -8.78
CA TYR A 64 8.43 -3.04 -9.88
C TYR A 64 9.42 -4.21 -9.73
N PHE A 65 10.05 -4.33 -8.56
CA PHE A 65 11.04 -5.38 -8.35
C PHE A 65 10.42 -6.77 -8.30
N ASN A 66 9.28 -6.96 -7.64
CA ASN A 66 8.64 -8.26 -7.53
C ASN A 66 8.09 -8.75 -8.88
N VAL A 67 7.43 -7.87 -9.64
CA VAL A 67 6.95 -8.22 -10.98
C VAL A 67 8.13 -8.46 -11.94
N LYS A 68 9.18 -7.65 -11.89
CA LYS A 68 10.38 -7.85 -12.69
C LYS A 68 11.07 -9.18 -12.36
N LEU A 69 11.18 -9.53 -11.08
CA LEU A 69 11.75 -10.81 -10.64
C LEU A 69 10.93 -11.99 -11.13
N ALA A 70 9.60 -11.90 -11.06
CA ALA A 70 8.69 -12.92 -11.57
C ALA A 70 8.78 -13.09 -13.09
N ALA A 71 8.89 -11.98 -13.83
CA ALA A 71 9.02 -11.99 -15.29
C ALA A 71 10.34 -12.63 -15.79
N HIS A 72 11.41 -12.58 -14.99
CA HIS A 72 12.71 -13.19 -15.32
C HIS A 72 12.86 -14.62 -14.82
N ALA A 73 11.80 -15.24 -14.30
CA ALA A 73 11.85 -16.65 -13.87
C ALA A 73 12.00 -17.59 -15.07
N PRO A 74 12.77 -18.70 -14.93
CA PRO A 74 12.90 -19.68 -16.00
C PRO A 74 11.53 -20.26 -16.38
N ARG A 75 11.30 -20.31 -17.69
CA ARG A 75 10.07 -20.86 -18.27
C ARG A 75 10.13 -22.38 -18.26
N ASN A 76 9.22 -23.03 -17.59
CA ASN A 76 9.14 -24.50 -17.60
C ASN A 76 8.19 -24.93 -18.72
N ILE A 77 8.74 -25.25 -19.89
CA ILE A 77 7.97 -25.66 -21.09
C ILE A 77 7.41 -27.08 -20.97
N ARG A 78 7.84 -27.87 -19.97
CA ARG A 78 7.53 -29.32 -19.85
C ARG A 78 6.06 -29.67 -19.63
N PHE A 79 5.20 -28.70 -19.35
CA PHE A 79 3.77 -28.95 -19.06
C PHE A 79 2.82 -28.58 -20.22
N LEU A 80 3.36 -28.26 -21.41
CA LEU A 80 2.57 -27.79 -22.56
C LEU A 80 1.78 -28.85 -23.30
N GLU A 81 1.99 -30.13 -23.00
CA GLU A 81 1.37 -31.28 -23.76
C GLU A 81 0.06 -31.78 -23.17
N GLN A 82 -0.53 -31.07 -22.18
CA GLN A 82 -1.83 -31.52 -21.64
C GLN A 82 -3.01 -30.85 -22.35
N GLU A 83 -3.80 -31.62 -23.01
CA GLU A 83 -4.98 -31.30 -23.85
C GLU A 83 -6.09 -30.47 -23.20
N ASN A 84 -6.00 -30.15 -21.89
CA ASN A 84 -7.02 -29.43 -21.12
C ASN A 84 -6.43 -28.20 -20.36
N ALA A 85 -5.29 -27.63 -20.76
CA ALA A 85 -4.77 -26.43 -20.16
C ALA A 85 -5.53 -25.20 -20.69
N ILE A 86 -5.84 -24.25 -19.78
CA ILE A 86 -6.37 -22.94 -20.16
C ILE A 86 -5.39 -22.32 -21.16
N GLU A 87 -5.84 -21.96 -22.34
CA GLU A 87 -5.04 -21.31 -23.38
C GLU A 87 -4.65 -19.88 -22.91
N LEU A 88 -3.54 -19.80 -22.21
CA LEU A 88 -2.93 -18.49 -21.85
C LEU A 88 -2.17 -17.95 -23.07
N PRO A 89 -2.11 -16.62 -23.23
CA PRO A 89 -1.31 -15.99 -24.28
C PRO A 89 0.12 -16.52 -24.30
N SER A 90 0.70 -16.69 -25.48
CA SER A 90 2.08 -17.17 -25.58
C SER A 90 3.03 -16.18 -24.87
N PRO A 91 4.05 -16.68 -24.15
CA PRO A 91 5.04 -15.82 -23.49
C PRO A 91 5.73 -14.81 -24.43
N GLU A 92 5.81 -15.14 -25.71
CA GLU A 92 6.37 -14.28 -26.75
C GLU A 92 5.54 -13.00 -26.99
N LEU A 93 4.22 -13.07 -26.79
CA LEU A 93 3.34 -11.91 -26.85
C LEU A 93 3.33 -11.12 -25.52
N VAL A 94 3.47 -11.83 -24.40
CA VAL A 94 3.42 -11.26 -23.05
C VAL A 94 4.69 -10.49 -22.69
N ASP A 95 5.87 -11.01 -23.07
CA ASP A 95 7.18 -10.42 -22.76
C ASP A 95 7.31 -8.95 -23.18
N PRO A 96 7.12 -8.59 -24.46
CA PRO A 96 7.30 -7.20 -24.90
C PRO A 96 6.27 -6.27 -24.26
N LEU A 97 5.08 -6.79 -23.95
CA LEU A 97 4.03 -6.03 -23.30
C LEU A 97 4.40 -5.72 -21.84
N ILE A 98 4.80 -6.73 -21.05
CA ILE A 98 5.22 -6.54 -19.66
C ILE A 98 6.46 -5.66 -19.59
N GLN A 99 7.50 -5.91 -20.39
CA GLN A 99 8.69 -5.09 -20.39
C GLN A 99 8.42 -3.61 -20.70
N ARG A 100 7.47 -3.34 -21.60
CA ARG A 100 7.09 -1.98 -21.97
C ARG A 100 6.18 -1.31 -20.93
N LEU A 101 5.26 -2.05 -20.32
CA LEU A 101 4.23 -1.50 -19.42
C LEU A 101 4.62 -1.54 -17.95
N LEU A 102 5.53 -2.41 -17.52
CA LEU A 102 5.89 -2.58 -16.12
C LEU A 102 6.30 -1.25 -15.47
N LEU A 103 7.23 -0.52 -16.10
CA LEU A 103 7.73 0.73 -15.53
C LEU A 103 6.63 1.80 -15.45
N PRO A 104 5.90 2.15 -16.54
CA PRO A 104 4.87 3.17 -16.46
C PRO A 104 3.70 2.77 -15.55
N VAL A 105 3.29 1.51 -15.53
CA VAL A 105 2.22 1.04 -14.63
C VAL A 105 2.68 1.09 -13.18
N ALA A 106 3.89 0.64 -12.87
CA ALA A 106 4.42 0.73 -11.51
C ALA A 106 4.55 2.19 -11.03
N ILE A 107 4.96 3.12 -11.91
CA ILE A 107 4.98 4.56 -11.59
C ILE A 107 3.56 5.07 -11.31
N LEU A 108 2.59 4.75 -12.17
CA LEU A 108 1.19 5.17 -11.97
C LEU A 108 0.63 4.64 -10.66
N LEU A 109 0.89 3.37 -10.33
CA LEU A 109 0.47 2.79 -9.06
C LEU A 109 1.12 3.48 -7.86
N GLY A 110 2.41 3.81 -7.94
CA GLY A 110 3.12 4.58 -6.92
C GLY A 110 2.53 5.98 -6.75
N LEU A 111 2.26 6.68 -7.86
CA LEU A 111 1.62 8.00 -7.85
C LEU A 111 0.20 7.95 -7.30
N PHE A 112 -0.53 6.86 -7.47
CA PHE A 112 -1.87 6.68 -6.91
C PHE A 112 -1.84 6.34 -5.42
N ALA A 113 -0.87 5.56 -4.96
CA ALA A 113 -0.71 5.18 -3.55
C ALA A 113 -0.18 6.34 -2.69
N GLY A 114 0.60 7.26 -3.26
CA GLY A 114 1.19 8.39 -2.55
C GLY A 114 0.17 9.28 -1.84
N PRO A 115 -0.85 9.83 -2.52
CA PRO A 115 -1.87 10.68 -1.91
C PRO A 115 -2.64 10.00 -0.77
N GLN A 116 -2.85 8.68 -0.85
CA GLN A 116 -3.49 7.92 0.22
C GLN A 116 -2.63 7.90 1.48
N ALA A 117 -1.33 7.68 1.35
CA ALA A 117 -0.40 7.78 2.48
C ALA A 117 -0.32 9.24 3.00
N ALA A 118 -0.31 10.22 2.09
CA ALA A 118 -0.29 11.64 2.44
C ALA A 118 -1.52 12.08 3.28
N SER A 119 -2.67 11.40 3.17
CA SER A 119 -3.85 11.70 3.99
C SER A 119 -3.61 11.49 5.49
N HIS A 120 -2.65 10.64 5.87
CA HIS A 120 -2.28 10.35 7.25
C HIS A 120 -1.18 11.26 7.82
N TRP A 121 -0.90 12.40 7.17
CA TRP A 121 0.16 13.33 7.56
C TRP A 121 0.05 13.80 9.02
N GLN A 122 -1.18 14.05 9.48
CA GLN A 122 -1.43 14.51 10.84
C GLN A 122 -1.10 13.42 11.88
N SER A 123 -1.50 12.18 11.64
CA SER A 123 -1.18 11.05 12.53
C SER A 123 0.33 10.87 12.67
N LEU A 124 1.07 11.03 11.57
CA LEU A 124 2.53 10.92 11.63
C LEU A 124 3.18 12.13 12.34
N LEU A 125 2.68 13.33 12.11
CA LEU A 125 3.15 14.52 12.81
C LEU A 125 2.95 14.40 14.32
N LEU A 126 1.78 13.92 14.74
CA LEU A 126 1.45 13.67 16.15
C LEU A 126 2.30 12.55 16.75
N PHE A 127 2.60 11.51 15.97
CA PHE A 127 3.48 10.43 16.41
C PHE A 127 4.87 10.94 16.82
N PHE A 128 5.48 11.81 16.01
CA PHE A 128 6.81 12.37 16.29
C PHE A 128 6.79 13.46 17.38
N ASN A 129 5.65 14.10 17.61
CA ASN A 129 5.50 15.16 18.62
C ASN A 129 4.64 14.69 19.80
N SER A 130 4.62 13.40 20.09
CA SER A 130 3.83 12.85 21.20
C SER A 130 4.36 13.31 22.54
N VAL A 131 3.45 13.81 23.40
CA VAL A 131 3.73 14.22 24.78
C VAL A 131 2.99 13.30 25.73
N PRO A 132 3.62 12.75 26.78
CA PRO A 132 2.95 11.89 27.75
C PRO A 132 1.90 12.67 28.55
N PHE A 133 0.77 12.03 28.86
CA PHE A 133 -0.29 12.62 29.69
C PHE A 133 -0.08 12.31 31.17
N GLY A 134 0.79 11.33 31.50
CA GLY A 134 1.05 10.90 32.89
C GLY A 134 -0.10 10.11 33.50
N ILE A 135 -1.02 9.61 32.67
CA ILE A 135 -2.16 8.75 33.08
C ILE A 135 -2.04 7.44 32.30
N GLU A 136 -2.01 6.33 33.00
CA GLU A 136 -1.93 5.00 32.41
C GLU A 136 -3.31 4.36 32.30
N ASP A 137 -3.52 3.56 31.23
CA ASP A 137 -4.72 2.75 31.11
C ASP A 137 -4.67 1.54 32.05
N PRO A 138 -5.82 1.09 32.58
CA PRO A 138 -5.87 0.03 33.57
C PRO A 138 -5.62 -1.38 33.02
N LEU A 139 -5.65 -1.58 31.69
CA LEU A 139 -5.56 -2.91 31.08
C LEU A 139 -4.14 -3.22 30.60
N PHE A 140 -3.47 -2.30 29.92
CA PHE A 140 -2.14 -2.48 29.35
C PHE A 140 -1.06 -1.66 30.05
N SER A 141 -1.43 -0.85 31.06
CA SER A 141 -0.53 0.06 31.78
C SER A 141 0.29 0.96 30.85
N ARG A 142 -0.32 1.43 29.77
CA ARG A 142 0.27 2.38 28.83
C ARG A 142 -0.29 3.77 29.05
N ASP A 143 0.59 4.78 28.91
CA ASP A 143 0.16 6.16 28.93
C ASP A 143 -0.91 6.41 27.83
N ILE A 144 -1.98 7.14 28.18
CA ILE A 144 -3.11 7.42 27.26
C ILE A 144 -2.63 8.13 25.98
N SER A 145 -1.51 8.87 26.05
CA SER A 145 -0.92 9.50 24.86
C SER A 145 -0.53 8.50 23.76
N PHE A 146 -0.24 7.23 24.11
CA PHE A 146 0.02 6.18 23.14
C PHE A 146 -1.18 5.97 22.21
N TYR A 147 -2.39 5.91 22.75
CA TYR A 147 -3.63 5.68 22.01
C TYR A 147 -4.02 6.87 21.13
N VAL A 148 -3.70 8.09 21.59
CA VAL A 148 -4.04 9.33 20.87
C VAL A 148 -3.03 9.64 19.77
N PHE A 149 -1.73 9.48 20.05
CA PHE A 149 -0.68 9.96 19.15
C PHE A 149 0.02 8.85 18.36
N ARG A 150 0.26 7.68 18.98
CA ARG A 150 1.08 6.64 18.36
C ARG A 150 0.26 5.57 17.66
N LEU A 151 -0.79 5.08 18.28
CA LEU A 151 -1.60 4.00 17.74
C LEU A 151 -2.20 4.34 16.37
N PRO A 152 -2.79 5.54 16.11
CA PRO A 152 -3.32 5.87 14.80
C PRO A 152 -2.28 5.85 13.67
N ALA A 153 -1.05 6.28 13.95
CA ALA A 153 0.04 6.24 12.98
C ALA A 153 0.51 4.80 12.69
N LEU A 154 0.59 3.94 13.73
CA LEU A 154 0.93 2.53 13.58
C LEU A 154 -0.14 1.77 12.80
N THR A 155 -1.41 2.02 13.09
CA THR A 155 -2.55 1.44 12.35
C THR A 155 -2.56 1.90 10.89
N ALA A 156 -2.27 3.18 10.61
CA ALA A 156 -2.14 3.69 9.25
C ALA A 156 -0.99 2.99 8.49
N LEU A 157 0.17 2.81 9.12
CA LEU A 157 1.30 2.08 8.55
C LEU A 157 0.96 0.60 8.28
N TYR A 158 0.32 -0.07 9.24
CA TYR A 158 -0.16 -1.44 9.09
C TYR A 158 -1.12 -1.59 7.91
N ASN A 159 -2.10 -0.71 7.79
CA ASN A 159 -3.06 -0.72 6.69
C ASN A 159 -2.37 -0.53 5.34
N TRP A 160 -1.42 0.41 5.27
CA TRP A 160 -0.64 0.65 4.06
C TRP A 160 0.21 -0.58 3.69
N LEU A 161 0.90 -1.20 4.66
CA LEU A 161 1.72 -2.41 4.44
C LEU A 161 0.86 -3.57 3.96
N THR A 162 -0.28 -3.82 4.62
CA THR A 162 -1.22 -4.91 4.27
C THR A 162 -1.74 -4.74 2.85
N PHE A 163 -2.18 -3.53 2.49
CA PHE A 163 -2.64 -3.22 1.13
C PHE A 163 -1.53 -3.39 0.09
N SER A 164 -0.35 -2.80 0.36
CA SER A 164 0.77 -2.82 -0.58
C SER A 164 1.31 -4.23 -0.82
N LEU A 165 1.48 -5.03 0.24
CA LEU A 165 1.91 -6.43 0.13
C LEU A 165 0.84 -7.28 -0.55
N GLY A 166 -0.43 -7.12 -0.19
CA GLY A 166 -1.53 -7.85 -0.82
C GLY A 166 -1.58 -7.62 -2.33
N LEU A 167 -1.51 -6.36 -2.77
CA LEU A 167 -1.49 -6.04 -4.19
C LEU A 167 -0.20 -6.53 -4.88
N THR A 168 0.93 -6.47 -4.19
CA THR A 168 2.20 -7.01 -4.71
C THR A 168 2.14 -8.52 -4.91
N ILE A 169 1.56 -9.27 -3.95
CA ILE A 169 1.34 -10.72 -4.07
C ILE A 169 0.47 -11.03 -5.28
N LEU A 170 -0.66 -10.31 -5.43
CA LEU A 170 -1.58 -10.51 -6.55
C LEU A 170 -0.89 -10.23 -7.90
N ALA A 171 -0.19 -9.09 -8.02
CA ALA A 171 0.52 -8.73 -9.24
C ALA A 171 1.64 -9.73 -9.59
N THR A 172 2.38 -10.19 -8.57
CA THR A 172 3.45 -11.18 -8.73
C THR A 172 2.89 -12.55 -9.12
N ALA A 173 1.82 -13.00 -8.47
CA ALA A 173 1.15 -14.25 -8.79
C ALA A 173 0.56 -14.23 -10.21
N PHE A 174 -0.08 -13.11 -10.60
CA PHE A 174 -0.58 -12.90 -11.95
C PHE A 174 0.55 -12.92 -12.99
N THR A 175 1.69 -12.31 -12.68
CA THR A 175 2.88 -12.34 -13.54
C THR A 175 3.38 -13.79 -13.71
N TYR A 176 3.50 -14.56 -12.62
CA TYR A 176 3.87 -15.98 -12.72
C TYR A 176 2.86 -16.78 -13.52
N LEU A 177 1.56 -16.48 -13.41
CA LEU A 177 0.53 -17.14 -14.24
C LEU A 177 0.76 -16.87 -15.73
N LEU A 178 0.99 -15.60 -16.12
CA LEU A 178 1.26 -15.21 -17.51
C LEU A 178 2.55 -15.86 -18.06
N TYR A 179 3.57 -16.02 -17.23
CA TYR A 179 4.85 -16.66 -17.59
C TYR A 179 4.86 -18.16 -17.37
N ARG A 180 3.69 -18.77 -17.10
CA ARG A 180 3.53 -20.22 -16.88
C ARG A 180 4.35 -20.77 -15.71
N GLY A 181 4.75 -19.92 -14.78
CA GLY A 181 5.33 -20.30 -13.49
C GLY A 181 4.30 -20.89 -12.51
N VAL A 182 3.02 -20.56 -12.74
CA VAL A 182 1.84 -21.13 -12.07
C VAL A 182 0.93 -21.69 -13.14
N GLN A 183 0.52 -22.96 -13.01
CA GLN A 183 -0.33 -23.65 -13.97
C GLN A 183 -1.42 -24.43 -13.24
N TYR A 184 -2.61 -24.47 -13.82
CA TYR A 184 -3.71 -25.29 -13.33
C TYR A 184 -3.89 -26.49 -14.24
N GLY A 185 -3.77 -27.69 -13.69
CA GLY A 185 -3.93 -28.95 -14.42
C GLY A 185 -4.89 -29.92 -13.71
N PRO A 186 -5.13 -31.09 -14.27
CA PRO A 186 -6.09 -32.09 -13.75
C PRO A 186 -5.82 -32.55 -12.30
N ARG A 187 -4.55 -32.41 -11.85
CA ARG A 187 -4.11 -32.75 -10.47
C ARG A 187 -4.04 -31.54 -9.53
N GLY A 188 -4.54 -30.37 -9.96
CA GLY A 188 -4.53 -29.13 -9.18
C GLY A 188 -3.53 -28.10 -9.65
N LEU A 189 -3.11 -27.22 -8.73
CA LEU A 189 -2.22 -26.09 -9.00
C LEU A 189 -0.75 -26.53 -8.95
N PHE A 190 -0.03 -26.33 -10.05
CA PHE A 190 1.41 -26.59 -10.16
C PHE A 190 2.17 -25.25 -10.14
N LEU A 191 3.16 -25.13 -9.26
CA LEU A 191 4.05 -23.99 -9.17
C LEU A 191 5.48 -24.44 -9.47
N THR A 192 6.22 -23.65 -10.22
CA THR A 192 7.68 -23.83 -10.32
C THR A 192 8.33 -23.54 -8.98
N ASP A 193 9.48 -24.14 -8.68
CA ASP A 193 10.17 -23.97 -7.39
C ASP A 193 10.48 -22.50 -7.09
N ARG A 194 10.82 -21.71 -8.12
CA ARG A 194 11.02 -20.25 -7.97
C ARG A 194 9.73 -19.51 -7.66
N ALA A 195 8.64 -19.78 -8.37
CA ALA A 195 7.35 -19.17 -8.10
C ALA A 195 6.88 -19.52 -6.69
N LYS A 196 7.02 -20.79 -6.31
CA LYS A 196 6.67 -21.27 -4.97
C LYS A 196 7.49 -20.55 -3.89
N GLY A 197 8.81 -20.52 -3.98
CA GLY A 197 9.69 -19.86 -3.00
C GLY A 197 9.41 -18.36 -2.90
N HIS A 198 9.28 -17.67 -4.04
CA HIS A 198 9.01 -16.23 -4.06
C HIS A 198 7.64 -15.87 -3.46
N LEU A 199 6.57 -16.56 -3.90
CA LEU A 199 5.22 -16.31 -3.38
C LEU A 199 5.10 -16.68 -1.90
N LEU A 200 5.72 -17.80 -1.46
CA LEU A 200 5.76 -18.15 -0.04
C LEU A 200 6.48 -17.12 0.80
N CYS A 201 7.60 -16.55 0.32
CA CYS A 201 8.30 -15.48 1.01
C CYS A 201 7.41 -14.24 1.16
N LEU A 202 6.73 -13.81 0.09
CA LEU A 202 5.82 -12.66 0.14
C LEU A 202 4.63 -12.92 1.08
N VAL A 203 4.05 -14.12 1.04
CA VAL A 203 2.95 -14.51 1.93
C VAL A 203 3.44 -14.57 3.39
N ALA A 204 4.64 -15.08 3.65
CA ALA A 204 5.20 -15.10 5.01
C ALA A 204 5.37 -13.67 5.56
N VAL A 205 5.91 -12.75 4.76
CA VAL A 205 6.01 -11.32 5.16
C VAL A 205 4.63 -10.71 5.40
N PHE A 206 3.66 -11.01 4.53
CA PHE A 206 2.27 -10.56 4.70
C PHE A 206 1.65 -11.08 6.01
N LEU A 207 1.86 -12.35 6.33
CA LEU A 207 1.35 -12.95 7.58
C LEU A 207 2.03 -12.36 8.82
N LEU A 208 3.33 -12.03 8.75
CA LEU A 208 4.02 -11.32 9.83
C LEU A 208 3.43 -9.93 10.05
N VAL A 209 3.14 -9.19 8.97
CA VAL A 209 2.45 -7.89 9.07
C VAL A 209 1.06 -8.07 9.66
N LYS A 210 0.30 -9.11 9.24
CA LYS A 210 -1.02 -9.42 9.80
C LYS A 210 -0.94 -9.73 11.30
N ALA A 211 0.06 -10.49 11.75
CA ALA A 211 0.27 -10.75 13.17
C ALA A 211 0.52 -9.45 13.96
N GLY A 212 1.34 -8.53 13.40
CA GLY A 212 1.50 -7.18 13.97
C GLY A 212 0.18 -6.40 14.04
N GLY A 213 -0.70 -6.54 13.04
CA GLY A 213 -2.03 -5.93 13.05
C GLY A 213 -2.91 -6.45 14.19
N TYR A 214 -2.98 -7.77 14.38
CA TYR A 214 -3.72 -8.34 15.52
C TYR A 214 -3.19 -7.84 16.86
N TYR A 215 -1.88 -7.64 16.99
CA TYR A 215 -1.33 -7.02 18.20
C TYR A 215 -1.79 -5.54 18.36
N LEU A 216 -1.90 -4.76 17.28
CA LEU A 216 -2.46 -3.40 17.36
C LEU A 216 -3.95 -3.41 17.70
N ASP A 217 -4.70 -4.37 17.15
CA ASP A 217 -6.14 -4.53 17.39
C ASP A 217 -6.44 -4.78 18.90
N THR A 218 -5.51 -5.40 19.66
CA THR A 218 -5.69 -5.59 21.12
C THR A 218 -5.83 -4.25 21.85
N PHE A 219 -5.09 -3.22 21.44
CA PHE A 219 -5.18 -1.90 22.04
C PHE A 219 -6.48 -1.17 21.71
N GLU A 220 -7.10 -1.47 20.55
CA GLU A 220 -8.38 -0.89 20.14
C GLU A 220 -9.56 -1.40 20.97
N LEU A 221 -9.39 -2.50 21.73
CA LEU A 221 -10.42 -3.00 22.63
C LEU A 221 -10.79 -1.98 23.71
N LEU A 222 -9.89 -1.08 24.13
CA LEU A 222 -10.15 -0.07 25.17
C LEU A 222 -11.22 0.94 24.79
N TYR A 223 -11.46 1.17 23.50
CA TYR A 223 -12.51 2.07 23.00
C TYR A 223 -13.50 1.37 22.07
N SER A 224 -13.59 0.04 22.19
CA SER A 224 -14.56 -0.76 21.46
C SER A 224 -16.00 -0.35 21.81
N SER A 225 -16.85 -0.21 20.80
CA SER A 225 -18.28 0.09 20.95
C SER A 225 -19.15 -1.16 20.89
N ARG A 226 -18.58 -2.37 20.99
CA ARG A 226 -19.32 -3.64 20.84
C ARG A 226 -20.17 -4.00 22.06
N GLY A 227 -19.86 -3.44 23.25
CA GLY A 227 -20.56 -3.70 24.50
C GLY A 227 -21.69 -2.71 24.80
N ALA A 228 -22.34 -2.87 25.94
CA ALA A 228 -23.34 -1.93 26.48
C ALA A 228 -22.69 -0.59 26.91
N ALA A 229 -21.38 -0.56 27.12
CA ALA A 229 -20.56 0.60 27.41
C ALA A 229 -19.32 0.60 26.51
N PHE A 230 -18.72 1.75 26.29
CA PHE A 230 -17.44 1.84 25.58
C PHE A 230 -16.33 1.16 26.39
N GLY A 231 -15.46 0.42 25.68
CA GLY A 231 -14.33 -0.24 26.28
C GLY A 231 -14.33 -1.75 26.10
N ALA A 232 -13.32 -2.42 26.70
CA ALA A 232 -13.21 -3.85 26.65
C ALA A 232 -14.31 -4.53 27.46
N THR A 233 -14.99 -5.50 26.86
CA THR A 233 -16.01 -6.31 27.56
C THR A 233 -15.33 -7.37 28.42
N TYR A 234 -16.10 -8.00 29.34
CA TYR A 234 -15.60 -9.14 30.13
C TYR A 234 -15.05 -10.27 29.23
N ALA A 235 -15.73 -10.56 28.12
CA ALA A 235 -15.28 -11.56 27.17
C ALA A 235 -13.97 -11.16 26.47
N ASP A 236 -13.77 -9.87 26.19
CA ASP A 236 -12.52 -9.38 25.59
C ASP A 236 -11.34 -9.58 26.55
N VAL A 237 -11.52 -9.29 27.82
CA VAL A 237 -10.44 -9.39 28.84
C VAL A 237 -10.11 -10.83 29.20
N TYR A 238 -11.14 -11.71 29.34
CA TYR A 238 -10.96 -13.05 29.89
C TYR A 238 -10.96 -14.19 28.85
N ALA A 239 -11.34 -13.91 27.60
CA ALA A 239 -11.40 -14.92 26.55
C ALA A 239 -10.62 -14.54 25.27
N ASN A 240 -10.55 -13.27 24.91
CA ASN A 240 -9.91 -12.85 23.65
C ASN A 240 -8.47 -12.37 23.84
N LEU A 241 -8.08 -11.84 25.01
CA LEU A 241 -6.73 -11.36 25.30
C LEU A 241 -5.77 -12.43 25.80
N PRO A 242 -6.16 -13.50 26.53
CA PRO A 242 -5.23 -14.56 26.99
C PRO A 242 -4.69 -15.41 25.83
#